data_cd09be6290d57183588e9d22ceb1b0f4
#
_entry.id   cd09be6290d57183588e9d22ceb1b0f4
#
_cell.length_a   1.000
_cell.length_b   1.000
_cell.length_c   1.000
_cell.angle_alpha   90.00
_cell.angle_beta   90.00
_cell.angle_gamma   90.00
#
_symmetry.space_group_name_H-M   'P 1'
#
loop_
_entity.id
_entity.type
_entity.pdbx_description
1 polymer ?
#
loop_
_entity_poly.entity_id
_entity_poly.type
_entity_poly.pdbx_seq_one_letter_code
_entity_poly.pdbx_strand_id
1 'polypeptide(L)'
;MALTLSPLLDRVPIGRVRILWLVLGAMLLVSAPPLLLYHLQVLKLSQDKLSDNERMQQSELTRSLAQELQQFDANVTQQLISERQILVLTGLIQDVEDPSAEPKVTRLLENFVESNRTTFLYMTAVGKSGKGTSASQGNFRAEKDPFVSKALQRAFVTCMQSPQLGSVKFRSDPLAIEPDNQPAFVIAIPLNVDQQFTGMIAAVVSLDPILNRLKDSSVRGRSVFVVDHQGHIVAHHDTGRFTPGEDLSATSTVVARVKALPQELRNTETMRFTETENKHRVEMIGTYSTFPEVNWAVIAQRSLAQARTDAGVTELNRQALTFVSLVVLAAILVGYLFAVGISEPIRGLAGSTRAISRGEFHQRTAVRGAQEITELAGNFNKMAGDIEEYIEKLKEAAEANRELFLGSIRMLAAAIDEKDPYTRGHSGRVAKYSTLIARELGLSEEELDKLRIAALLHDVGKIGVDDRVLKKPGALTAEEFELMKQHTVKGANIMRPVSQLKEMLPGIELHHEHMDGRGYPYGLTAPQIPLMARIIGVADTLDAMTTNRPYQNAMDIDYALERIQSLAGSKFDGVVVAALESAVTSGKLRLSAVEVQV
;
A
#
# COMPACT_ATOMS: atom_id res chain seq x y z
N MET A 1 -28.51 6.84 8.98
CA MET A 1 -28.04 5.55 9.51
C MET A 1 -26.52 5.59 9.56
N ALA A 2 -25.97 6.06 10.68
CA ALA A 2 -24.53 6.22 10.88
C ALA A 2 -23.95 4.84 11.24
N LEU A 3 -23.22 4.25 10.30
CA LEU A 3 -22.42 3.05 10.55
C LEU A 3 -21.24 3.46 11.45
N THR A 4 -21.32 3.10 12.72
CA THR A 4 -20.23 3.20 13.67
C THR A 4 -19.13 2.19 13.27
N LEU A 5 -18.07 2.68 12.66
CA LEU A 5 -16.84 1.95 12.31
C LEU A 5 -15.93 1.64 13.52
N SER A 6 -16.45 1.80 14.73
CA SER A 6 -15.71 1.73 16.00
C SER A 6 -15.11 0.36 16.35
N PRO A 7 -15.68 -0.83 16.05
CA PRO A 7 -15.10 -2.07 16.56
C PRO A 7 -14.00 -2.71 15.70
N LEU A 8 -13.73 -2.20 14.49
CA LEU A 8 -12.68 -2.75 13.61
C LEU A 8 -11.31 -2.10 13.82
N LEU A 9 -11.27 -0.88 14.34
CA LEU A 9 -10.03 -0.14 14.57
C LEU A 9 -9.28 -0.58 15.83
N ASP A 10 -9.97 -1.15 16.83
CA ASP A 10 -9.35 -1.60 18.09
C ASP A 10 -8.56 -2.91 17.98
N ARG A 11 -8.65 -3.63 16.87
CA ARG A 11 -7.95 -4.92 16.68
C ARG A 11 -6.65 -4.83 15.89
N VAL A 12 -6.34 -3.69 15.30
CA VAL A 12 -5.06 -3.50 14.60
C VAL A 12 -4.09 -2.86 15.58
N PRO A 13 -2.93 -3.47 15.88
CA PRO A 13 -1.92 -2.86 16.74
C PRO A 13 -1.28 -1.66 16.01
N ILE A 14 -2.02 -0.55 15.97
CA ILE A 14 -1.62 0.69 15.29
C ILE A 14 -0.31 1.26 15.88
N GLY A 15 0.08 0.85 17.10
CA GLY A 15 1.28 1.32 17.78
C GLY A 15 2.63 0.96 17.13
N ARG A 16 2.67 0.10 16.10
CA ARG A 16 3.90 -0.29 15.39
C ARG A 16 3.90 0.06 13.90
N VAL A 17 2.78 0.51 13.34
CA VAL A 17 2.70 0.86 11.91
C VAL A 17 3.21 2.28 11.70
N ARG A 18 4.13 2.46 10.77
CA ARG A 18 4.62 3.79 10.41
C ARG A 18 3.47 4.63 9.83
N ILE A 19 3.33 5.88 10.24
CA ILE A 19 2.30 6.84 9.76
C ILE A 19 2.19 6.84 8.22
N LEU A 20 3.32 6.71 7.53
CA LEU A 20 3.40 6.58 6.08
C LEU A 20 2.48 5.46 5.55
N TRP A 21 2.57 4.26 6.13
CA TRP A 21 1.80 3.10 5.66
C TRP A 21 0.31 3.24 5.97
N LEU A 22 -0.05 3.92 7.06
CA LEU A 22 -1.43 4.23 7.38
C LEU A 22 -2.03 5.21 6.38
N VAL A 23 -1.32 6.29 6.04
CA VAL A 23 -1.77 7.29 5.07
C VAL A 23 -1.84 6.70 3.67
N LEU A 24 -0.81 5.97 3.22
CA LEU A 24 -0.80 5.28 1.93
C LEU A 24 -1.91 4.24 1.85
N GLY A 25 -2.08 3.42 2.89
CA GLY A 25 -3.17 2.45 2.98
C GLY A 25 -4.55 3.09 2.94
N ALA A 26 -4.75 4.18 3.67
CA ALA A 26 -6.01 4.93 3.65
C ALA A 26 -6.29 5.56 2.28
N MET A 27 -5.30 6.18 1.64
CA MET A 27 -5.43 6.74 0.28
C MET A 27 -5.76 5.68 -0.75
N LEU A 28 -5.08 4.53 -0.72
CA LEU A 28 -5.34 3.41 -1.62
C LEU A 28 -6.72 2.79 -1.35
N LEU A 29 -7.12 2.65 -0.09
CA LEU A 29 -8.42 2.08 0.29
C LEU A 29 -9.59 2.99 -0.08
N VAL A 30 -9.40 4.29 -0.05
CA VAL A 30 -10.43 5.27 -0.45
C VAL A 30 -10.50 5.44 -1.96
N SER A 31 -9.37 5.39 -2.69
CA SER A 31 -9.33 5.65 -4.14
C SER A 31 -9.49 4.40 -5.01
N ALA A 32 -8.82 3.29 -4.70
CA ALA A 32 -8.76 2.14 -5.59
C ALA A 32 -10.08 1.33 -5.64
N PRO A 33 -10.77 0.97 -4.54
CA PRO A 33 -11.99 0.18 -4.60
C PRO A 33 -13.15 0.88 -5.34
N PRO A 34 -13.45 2.18 -5.13
CA PRO A 34 -14.49 2.86 -5.88
C PRO A 34 -14.21 2.92 -7.38
N LEU A 35 -12.93 3.17 -7.77
CA LEU A 35 -12.53 3.19 -9.17
C LEU A 35 -12.63 1.80 -9.81
N LEU A 36 -12.23 0.75 -9.09
CA LEU A 36 -12.37 -0.63 -9.56
C LEU A 36 -13.84 -1.02 -9.72
N LEU A 37 -14.68 -0.70 -8.75
CA LEU A 37 -16.12 -0.96 -8.82
C LEU A 37 -16.76 -0.20 -9.98
N TYR A 38 -16.43 1.07 -10.16
CA TYR A 38 -16.89 1.88 -11.28
C TYR A 38 -16.46 1.27 -12.61
N HIS A 39 -15.18 0.87 -12.75
CA HIS A 39 -14.67 0.21 -13.94
C HIS A 39 -15.44 -1.09 -14.26
N LEU A 40 -15.65 -1.96 -13.28
CA LEU A 40 -16.40 -3.21 -13.45
C LEU A 40 -17.86 -2.94 -13.85
N GLN A 41 -18.48 -1.91 -13.29
CA GLN A 41 -19.84 -1.51 -13.62
C GLN A 41 -19.96 -0.97 -15.04
N VAL A 42 -19.01 -0.12 -15.47
CA VAL A 42 -18.96 0.41 -16.84
C VAL A 42 -18.70 -0.70 -17.85
N LEU A 43 -17.81 -1.65 -17.56
CA LEU A 43 -17.57 -2.81 -18.42
C LEU A 43 -18.83 -3.66 -18.59
N LYS A 44 -19.50 -3.98 -17.51
CA LYS A 44 -20.74 -4.77 -17.56
C LYS A 44 -21.82 -4.05 -18.36
N LEU A 45 -22.05 -2.77 -18.09
CA LEU A 45 -23.03 -1.96 -18.83
C LEU A 45 -22.69 -1.86 -20.32
N SER A 46 -21.43 -1.70 -20.67
CA SER A 46 -20.97 -1.66 -22.06
C SER A 46 -21.17 -3.00 -22.77
N GLN A 47 -20.91 -4.12 -22.10
CA GLN A 47 -21.13 -5.46 -22.65
C GLN A 47 -22.63 -5.76 -22.86
N ASP A 48 -23.48 -5.37 -21.91
CA ASP A 48 -24.92 -5.56 -22.01
C ASP A 48 -25.51 -4.72 -23.16
N LYS A 49 -25.15 -3.44 -23.24
CA LYS A 49 -25.57 -2.55 -24.34
C LYS A 49 -25.09 -3.03 -25.71
N LEU A 50 -23.84 -3.54 -25.81
CA LEU A 50 -23.32 -4.09 -27.06
C LEU A 50 -24.15 -5.31 -27.49
N SER A 51 -24.45 -6.21 -26.55
CA SER A 51 -25.25 -7.38 -26.85
C SER A 51 -26.67 -7.03 -27.29
N ASP A 52 -27.30 -6.05 -26.66
CA ASP A 52 -28.64 -5.58 -27.04
C ASP A 52 -28.63 -4.91 -28.42
N ASN A 53 -27.59 -4.11 -28.72
CA ASN A 53 -27.45 -3.48 -30.02
C ASN A 53 -27.20 -4.50 -31.13
N GLU A 54 -26.33 -5.49 -30.91
CA GLU A 54 -26.12 -6.58 -31.87
C GLU A 54 -27.41 -7.39 -32.08
N ARG A 55 -28.15 -7.68 -31.01
CA ARG A 55 -29.46 -8.35 -31.09
C ARG A 55 -30.44 -7.58 -31.97
N MET A 56 -30.57 -6.26 -31.76
CA MET A 56 -31.46 -5.42 -32.56
C MET A 56 -31.04 -5.40 -34.03
N GLN A 57 -29.74 -5.13 -34.31
CA GLN A 57 -29.24 -5.08 -35.68
C GLN A 57 -29.40 -6.40 -36.42
N GLN A 58 -29.05 -7.53 -35.78
CA GLN A 58 -29.21 -8.84 -36.41
C GLN A 58 -30.70 -9.19 -36.64
N SER A 59 -31.56 -8.85 -35.69
CA SER A 59 -33.02 -9.08 -35.82
C SER A 59 -33.64 -8.25 -36.95
N GLU A 60 -33.23 -6.98 -37.08
CA GLU A 60 -33.65 -6.13 -38.21
C GLU A 60 -33.15 -6.66 -39.55
N LEU A 61 -31.87 -7.00 -39.62
CA LEU A 61 -31.25 -7.53 -40.82
C LEU A 61 -31.89 -8.85 -41.28
N THR A 62 -32.01 -9.82 -40.36
CA THR A 62 -32.59 -11.12 -40.73
C THR A 62 -34.04 -11.01 -41.14
N ARG A 63 -34.81 -10.12 -40.50
CA ARG A 63 -36.24 -9.87 -40.88
C ARG A 63 -36.32 -9.19 -42.25
N SER A 64 -35.49 -8.18 -42.52
CA SER A 64 -35.45 -7.50 -43.84
C SER A 64 -35.06 -8.47 -44.94
N LEU A 65 -34.03 -9.27 -44.75
CA LEU A 65 -33.60 -10.28 -45.73
C LEU A 65 -34.66 -11.38 -45.94
N ALA A 66 -35.35 -11.81 -44.84
CA ALA A 66 -36.45 -12.76 -44.97
C ALA A 66 -37.59 -12.20 -45.81
N GLN A 67 -37.92 -10.91 -45.65
CA GLN A 67 -38.93 -10.24 -46.46
C GLN A 67 -38.51 -10.12 -47.93
N GLU A 68 -37.22 -9.75 -48.20
CA GLU A 68 -36.66 -9.70 -49.53
C GLU A 68 -36.71 -11.06 -50.22
N LEU A 69 -36.36 -12.14 -49.51
CA LEU A 69 -36.45 -13.52 -49.99
C LEU A 69 -37.89 -13.95 -50.30
N GLN A 70 -38.81 -13.60 -49.42
CA GLN A 70 -40.24 -13.86 -49.63
C GLN A 70 -40.74 -13.12 -50.90
N GLN A 71 -40.36 -11.87 -51.09
CA GLN A 71 -40.70 -11.08 -52.27
C GLN A 71 -40.10 -11.68 -53.54
N PHE A 72 -38.81 -12.09 -53.46
CA PHE A 72 -38.12 -12.77 -54.56
C PHE A 72 -38.87 -14.04 -54.99
N ASP A 73 -39.24 -14.92 -54.04
CA ASP A 73 -39.98 -16.14 -54.28
C ASP A 73 -41.37 -15.87 -54.91
N ALA A 74 -42.08 -14.88 -54.35
CA ALA A 74 -43.37 -14.47 -54.88
C ALA A 74 -43.27 -13.97 -56.34
N ASN A 75 -42.23 -13.18 -56.65
CA ASN A 75 -41.97 -12.66 -58.00
C ASN A 75 -41.66 -13.80 -58.98
N VAL A 76 -40.72 -14.70 -58.59
CA VAL A 76 -40.40 -15.89 -59.41
C VAL A 76 -41.61 -16.73 -59.69
N THR A 77 -42.40 -16.97 -58.68
CA THR A 77 -43.66 -17.74 -58.82
C THR A 77 -44.63 -17.06 -59.75
N GLN A 78 -44.84 -15.74 -59.59
CA GLN A 78 -45.77 -14.98 -60.40
C GLN A 78 -45.36 -14.95 -61.90
N GLN A 79 -44.04 -14.81 -62.12
CA GLN A 79 -43.49 -14.88 -63.48
C GLN A 79 -43.74 -16.24 -64.12
N LEU A 80 -43.53 -17.34 -63.39
CA LEU A 80 -43.78 -18.67 -63.93
C LEU A 80 -45.29 -18.93 -64.17
N ILE A 81 -46.16 -18.40 -63.30
CA ILE A 81 -47.62 -18.45 -63.51
C ILE A 81 -48.02 -17.67 -64.74
N SER A 82 -47.41 -16.49 -64.98
CA SER A 82 -47.71 -15.68 -66.15
C SER A 82 -47.30 -16.39 -67.43
N GLU A 83 -46.14 -17.04 -67.49
CA GLU A 83 -45.72 -17.83 -68.65
C GLU A 83 -46.67 -19.04 -68.88
N ARG A 84 -47.07 -19.72 -67.80
CA ARG A 84 -48.08 -20.75 -67.92
C ARG A 84 -49.40 -20.23 -68.58
N GLN A 85 -49.83 -19.04 -68.13
CA GLN A 85 -51.06 -18.42 -68.72
C GLN A 85 -50.90 -18.11 -70.23
N ILE A 86 -49.69 -17.63 -70.62
CA ILE A 86 -49.40 -17.37 -72.04
C ILE A 86 -49.50 -18.68 -72.87
N LEU A 87 -48.92 -19.77 -72.37
CA LEU A 87 -49.01 -21.08 -73.00
C LEU A 87 -50.45 -21.57 -73.12
N VAL A 88 -51.25 -21.35 -72.10
CA VAL A 88 -52.71 -21.70 -72.11
C VAL A 88 -53.46 -20.84 -73.12
N LEU A 89 -53.33 -19.52 -73.07
CA LEU A 89 -54.05 -18.58 -73.89
C LEU A 89 -53.70 -18.66 -75.39
N THR A 90 -52.48 -19.01 -75.71
CA THR A 90 -52.00 -19.18 -77.09
C THR A 90 -52.37 -20.53 -77.66
N GLY A 91 -52.95 -21.46 -76.87
CA GLY A 91 -53.29 -22.84 -77.28
C GLY A 91 -52.03 -23.73 -77.39
N LEU A 92 -50.83 -23.22 -77.14
CA LEU A 92 -49.55 -23.96 -77.25
C LEU A 92 -49.42 -25.06 -76.17
N ILE A 93 -50.27 -25.07 -75.17
CA ILE A 93 -50.29 -26.08 -74.13
C ILE A 93 -50.68 -27.44 -74.58
N GLN A 94 -51.59 -27.51 -75.57
CA GLN A 94 -52.05 -28.76 -76.16
C GLN A 94 -51.04 -29.32 -77.15
N ASP A 95 -50.22 -28.49 -77.71
CA ASP A 95 -49.21 -28.75 -78.74
C ASP A 95 -47.77 -28.89 -78.22
N VAL A 96 -47.57 -28.88 -76.89
CA VAL A 96 -46.21 -28.98 -76.31
C VAL A 96 -45.49 -30.24 -76.79
N GLU A 97 -46.22 -31.30 -77.13
CA GLU A 97 -45.68 -32.54 -77.66
C GLU A 97 -45.73 -32.61 -79.20
N ASP A 98 -46.36 -31.64 -79.89
CA ASP A 98 -46.41 -31.57 -81.33
C ASP A 98 -45.12 -30.98 -81.91
N PRO A 99 -44.42 -31.73 -82.76
CA PRO A 99 -43.16 -31.24 -83.40
C PRO A 99 -43.36 -29.99 -84.20
N SER A 100 -44.61 -29.68 -84.65
CA SER A 100 -44.86 -28.45 -85.46
C SER A 100 -44.96 -27.19 -84.59
N ALA A 101 -45.39 -27.35 -83.29
CA ALA A 101 -45.53 -26.27 -82.34
C ALA A 101 -44.21 -26.05 -81.51
N GLU A 102 -43.33 -27.04 -81.44
CA GLU A 102 -42.07 -27.01 -80.69
C GLU A 102 -41.29 -25.73 -80.95
N PRO A 103 -41.05 -25.24 -82.20
CA PRO A 103 -40.26 -24.02 -82.42
C PRO A 103 -40.89 -22.76 -81.82
N LYS A 104 -42.24 -22.70 -81.70
CA LYS A 104 -42.91 -21.54 -81.12
C LYS A 104 -42.83 -21.54 -79.59
N VAL A 105 -43.01 -22.71 -78.98
CA VAL A 105 -42.79 -22.86 -77.51
C VAL A 105 -41.37 -22.59 -77.10
N THR A 106 -40.39 -23.15 -77.85
CA THR A 106 -38.98 -22.91 -77.61
C THR A 106 -38.64 -21.42 -77.64
N ARG A 107 -39.11 -20.71 -78.67
CA ARG A 107 -38.87 -19.27 -78.79
C ARG A 107 -39.49 -18.45 -77.68
N LEU A 108 -40.64 -18.86 -77.20
CA LEU A 108 -41.29 -18.21 -76.02
C LEU A 108 -40.46 -18.41 -74.77
N LEU A 109 -40.00 -19.63 -74.50
CA LEU A 109 -39.15 -19.94 -73.33
C LEU A 109 -37.80 -19.24 -73.45
N GLU A 110 -37.16 -19.18 -74.65
CA GLU A 110 -35.91 -18.46 -74.89
C GLU A 110 -36.05 -16.97 -74.58
N ASN A 111 -37.11 -16.33 -75.09
CA ASN A 111 -37.35 -14.91 -74.82
C ASN A 111 -37.54 -14.64 -73.33
N PHE A 112 -38.24 -15.54 -72.63
CA PHE A 112 -38.44 -15.42 -71.19
C PHE A 112 -37.12 -15.54 -70.42
N VAL A 113 -36.34 -16.59 -70.69
CA VAL A 113 -35.06 -16.81 -70.01
C VAL A 113 -34.09 -15.65 -70.30
N GLU A 114 -34.09 -15.16 -71.55
CA GLU A 114 -33.22 -14.04 -71.94
C GLU A 114 -33.61 -12.72 -71.30
N SER A 115 -34.90 -12.46 -71.15
CA SER A 115 -35.43 -11.27 -70.47
C SER A 115 -35.17 -11.29 -68.97
N ASN A 116 -34.99 -12.47 -68.39
CA ASN A 116 -34.85 -12.69 -66.96
C ASN A 116 -33.54 -13.39 -66.59
N ARG A 117 -32.43 -13.04 -67.30
CA ARG A 117 -31.11 -13.70 -67.19
C ARG A 117 -30.53 -13.78 -65.79
N THR A 118 -30.80 -12.84 -64.93
CA THR A 118 -30.28 -12.84 -63.55
C THR A 118 -30.97 -13.83 -62.63
N THR A 119 -32.16 -14.35 -63.03
CA THR A 119 -33.03 -15.15 -62.18
C THR A 119 -33.26 -16.56 -62.70
N PHE A 120 -33.43 -16.73 -63.99
CA PHE A 120 -33.73 -18.01 -64.60
C PHE A 120 -32.57 -18.54 -65.42
N LEU A 121 -32.03 -19.70 -65.05
CA LEU A 121 -30.94 -20.36 -65.75
C LEU A 121 -31.44 -21.31 -66.84
N TYR A 122 -32.61 -21.88 -66.59
CA TYR A 122 -33.23 -22.85 -67.48
C TYR A 122 -34.74 -22.85 -67.30
N MET A 123 -35.47 -23.09 -68.38
CA MET A 123 -36.88 -23.27 -68.34
C MET A 123 -37.31 -24.40 -69.29
N THR A 124 -38.27 -25.18 -68.92
CA THR A 124 -38.81 -26.27 -69.75
C THR A 124 -40.31 -26.35 -69.65
N ALA A 125 -40.96 -26.68 -70.76
CA ALA A 125 -42.35 -27.08 -70.82
C ALA A 125 -42.38 -28.51 -71.33
N VAL A 126 -42.97 -29.37 -70.53
CA VAL A 126 -43.07 -30.85 -70.79
C VAL A 126 -44.50 -31.27 -70.78
N GLY A 127 -44.91 -32.03 -71.81
CA GLY A 127 -46.22 -32.59 -71.90
C GLY A 127 -46.42 -33.86 -71.08
N LYS A 128 -47.62 -34.48 -71.21
CA LYS A 128 -48.06 -35.63 -70.42
C LYS A 128 -47.14 -36.88 -70.63
N SER A 129 -46.55 -37.03 -71.78
CA SER A 129 -45.64 -38.16 -72.06
C SER A 129 -44.23 -37.96 -71.54
N GLY A 130 -43.93 -36.80 -70.98
CA GLY A 130 -42.61 -36.43 -70.55
C GLY A 130 -41.70 -35.87 -71.62
N LYS A 131 -42.26 -35.67 -72.88
CA LYS A 131 -41.53 -34.98 -73.94
C LYS A 131 -41.90 -33.52 -73.95
N GLY A 132 -40.94 -32.68 -74.34
CA GLY A 132 -41.16 -31.25 -74.36
C GLY A 132 -39.98 -30.49 -74.86
N THR A 133 -39.98 -29.18 -74.72
CA THR A 133 -38.92 -28.29 -75.17
C THR A 133 -38.37 -27.47 -73.99
N SER A 134 -37.19 -26.95 -74.16
CA SER A 134 -36.51 -26.19 -73.12
C SER A 134 -35.66 -25.04 -73.68
N ALA A 135 -35.46 -24.06 -72.89
CA ALA A 135 -34.52 -22.96 -73.10
C ALA A 135 -33.52 -22.84 -71.94
N SER A 136 -32.31 -22.49 -72.26
CA SER A 136 -31.26 -22.36 -71.25
C SER A 136 -30.45 -21.10 -71.46
N GLN A 137 -29.96 -20.54 -70.42
CA GLN A 137 -29.04 -19.41 -70.43
C GLN A 137 -27.62 -19.85 -70.85
N GLY A 138 -27.05 -19.24 -71.84
CA GLY A 138 -25.69 -19.48 -72.29
C GLY A 138 -25.31 -20.96 -72.48
N ASN A 139 -24.34 -21.46 -71.77
CA ASN A 139 -23.83 -22.82 -71.84
C ASN A 139 -24.44 -23.77 -70.79
N PHE A 140 -25.38 -23.29 -69.96
CA PHE A 140 -26.05 -24.14 -68.97
C PHE A 140 -26.83 -25.28 -69.65
N ARG A 141 -26.64 -26.50 -69.17
CA ARG A 141 -27.30 -27.70 -69.70
C ARG A 141 -27.88 -28.48 -68.51
N ALA A 142 -29.16 -28.26 -68.20
CA ALA A 142 -29.89 -28.90 -67.09
C ALA A 142 -29.87 -30.44 -67.19
N GLU A 143 -29.85 -30.98 -68.39
CA GLU A 143 -29.80 -32.43 -68.65
C GLU A 143 -28.46 -33.09 -68.28
N LYS A 144 -27.37 -32.29 -68.28
CA LYS A 144 -26.02 -32.76 -67.90
C LYS A 144 -25.75 -32.68 -66.41
N ASP A 145 -26.56 -31.91 -65.68
CA ASP A 145 -26.42 -31.77 -64.25
C ASP A 145 -27.33 -32.85 -63.56
N PRO A 146 -26.75 -33.85 -62.89
CA PRO A 146 -27.50 -34.94 -62.26
C PRO A 146 -28.50 -34.49 -61.21
N PHE A 147 -28.17 -33.42 -60.48
CA PHE A 147 -29.04 -32.91 -59.39
C PHE A 147 -30.24 -32.17 -59.97
N VAL A 148 -30.01 -31.34 -60.97
CA VAL A 148 -31.06 -30.62 -61.68
C VAL A 148 -31.96 -31.60 -62.43
N SER A 149 -31.42 -32.56 -63.15
CA SER A 149 -32.18 -33.59 -63.86
C SER A 149 -33.07 -34.40 -62.94
N LYS A 150 -32.52 -34.84 -61.76
CA LYS A 150 -33.30 -35.55 -60.75
C LYS A 150 -34.40 -34.67 -60.13
N ALA A 151 -34.11 -33.38 -59.89
CA ALA A 151 -35.10 -32.44 -59.37
C ALA A 151 -36.27 -32.21 -60.34
N LEU A 152 -35.95 -32.07 -61.65
CA LEU A 152 -36.94 -31.94 -62.72
C LEU A 152 -37.84 -33.20 -62.86
N GLN A 153 -37.25 -34.40 -62.74
CA GLN A 153 -37.99 -35.65 -62.73
C GLN A 153 -38.96 -35.74 -61.52
N ARG A 154 -38.48 -35.38 -60.32
CA ARG A 154 -39.35 -35.30 -59.14
C ARG A 154 -40.45 -34.28 -59.29
N ALA A 155 -40.15 -33.11 -59.88
CA ALA A 155 -41.12 -32.08 -60.16
C ALA A 155 -42.25 -32.62 -61.07
N PHE A 156 -41.88 -33.33 -62.12
CA PHE A 156 -42.81 -33.92 -63.05
C PHE A 156 -43.80 -34.92 -62.38
N VAL A 157 -43.22 -35.84 -61.59
CA VAL A 157 -44.05 -36.83 -60.83
C VAL A 157 -44.97 -36.14 -59.82
N THR A 158 -44.48 -35.11 -59.12
CA THR A 158 -45.28 -34.36 -58.13
C THR A 158 -46.46 -33.59 -58.83
N CYS A 159 -46.12 -32.90 -59.93
CA CYS A 159 -47.18 -32.19 -60.71
C CYS A 159 -48.23 -33.13 -61.26
N MET A 160 -47.87 -34.34 -61.69
CA MET A 160 -48.77 -35.35 -62.20
C MET A 160 -49.67 -35.95 -61.10
N GLN A 161 -49.17 -36.14 -59.89
CA GLN A 161 -49.90 -36.71 -58.74
C GLN A 161 -50.87 -35.71 -58.07
N SER A 162 -50.66 -34.43 -58.27
CA SER A 162 -51.44 -33.35 -57.68
C SER A 162 -52.12 -32.48 -58.73
N PRO A 163 -53.10 -33.00 -59.47
CA PRO A 163 -53.73 -32.30 -60.57
C PRO A 163 -54.67 -31.16 -60.17
N GLN A 164 -54.81 -30.87 -58.87
CA GLN A 164 -55.70 -29.78 -58.40
C GLN A 164 -55.12 -28.41 -58.75
N LEU A 165 -55.89 -27.74 -59.57
CA LEU A 165 -55.87 -26.31 -59.92
C LEU A 165 -54.75 -25.40 -59.37
N GLY A 166 -53.89 -25.09 -60.24
CA GLY A 166 -53.25 -23.74 -60.35
C GLY A 166 -52.30 -23.25 -59.26
N SER A 167 -52.27 -23.87 -58.09
CA SER A 167 -51.54 -23.39 -56.94
C SER A 167 -50.48 -24.34 -56.36
N VAL A 168 -50.37 -25.57 -56.86
CA VAL A 168 -49.36 -26.51 -56.35
C VAL A 168 -48.01 -26.18 -57.04
N LYS A 169 -47.11 -25.73 -56.24
CA LYS A 169 -45.74 -25.48 -56.64
C LYS A 169 -44.88 -26.66 -56.15
N PHE A 170 -44.15 -27.24 -57.06
CA PHE A 170 -43.03 -28.04 -56.63
C PHE A 170 -41.83 -27.11 -56.46
N ARG A 171 -41.09 -27.28 -55.35
CA ARG A 171 -39.80 -26.69 -55.14
C ARG A 171 -38.84 -27.79 -54.76
N SER A 172 -37.68 -27.83 -55.38
CA SER A 172 -36.63 -28.76 -55.00
C SER A 172 -35.91 -28.30 -53.72
N ASP A 173 -35.19 -29.27 -53.10
CA ASP A 173 -34.15 -28.93 -52.18
C ASP A 173 -33.11 -28.01 -52.84
N PRO A 174 -32.31 -27.24 -52.06
CA PRO A 174 -31.25 -26.40 -52.59
C PRO A 174 -30.24 -27.21 -53.41
N LEU A 175 -29.82 -26.66 -54.54
CA LEU A 175 -28.90 -27.30 -55.51
C LEU A 175 -27.63 -26.43 -55.61
N ALA A 176 -26.50 -27.09 -55.76
CA ALA A 176 -25.24 -26.47 -56.14
C ALA A 176 -24.98 -26.72 -57.62
N ILE A 177 -24.97 -25.69 -58.44
CA ILE A 177 -24.70 -25.80 -59.87
C ILE A 177 -23.22 -25.59 -60.15
N GLU A 178 -22.59 -26.55 -60.83
CA GLU A 178 -21.20 -26.44 -61.24
C GLU A 178 -21.02 -25.46 -62.43
N PRO A 179 -19.86 -24.79 -62.57
CA PRO A 179 -18.59 -25.08 -61.85
C PRO A 179 -18.41 -24.31 -60.54
N ASP A 180 -19.22 -23.28 -60.25
CA ASP A 180 -18.97 -22.32 -59.16
C ASP A 180 -19.78 -22.59 -57.91
N ASN A 181 -20.38 -23.78 -57.76
CA ASN A 181 -21.33 -24.12 -56.68
C ASN A 181 -22.44 -23.06 -56.53
N GLN A 182 -22.95 -22.56 -57.68
CA GLN A 182 -23.97 -21.52 -57.74
C GLN A 182 -25.27 -22.02 -57.08
N PRO A 183 -25.79 -21.32 -56.07
CA PRO A 183 -26.99 -21.75 -55.40
C PRO A 183 -28.23 -21.59 -56.30
N ALA A 184 -29.00 -22.65 -56.43
CA ALA A 184 -30.20 -22.67 -57.23
C ALA A 184 -31.29 -23.60 -56.66
N PHE A 185 -32.48 -23.52 -57.17
CA PHE A 185 -33.53 -24.47 -56.92
C PHE A 185 -34.43 -24.64 -58.16
N VAL A 186 -35.12 -25.78 -58.22
CA VAL A 186 -36.08 -26.04 -59.27
C VAL A 186 -37.47 -25.68 -58.76
N ILE A 187 -38.24 -24.91 -59.55
CA ILE A 187 -39.65 -24.63 -59.33
C ILE A 187 -40.46 -25.15 -60.49
N ALA A 188 -41.59 -25.76 -60.20
CA ALA A 188 -42.48 -26.27 -61.24
C ALA A 188 -43.95 -26.03 -60.90
N ILE A 189 -44.74 -25.83 -61.95
CA ILE A 189 -46.20 -25.65 -61.89
C ILE A 189 -46.84 -26.61 -62.89
N PRO A 190 -47.95 -27.33 -62.55
CA PRO A 190 -48.64 -28.19 -63.47
C PRO A 190 -49.37 -27.37 -64.54
N LEU A 191 -49.32 -27.90 -65.74
CA LEU A 191 -50.12 -27.46 -66.87
C LEU A 191 -51.42 -28.30 -66.91
N ASN A 192 -52.56 -27.64 -66.74
CA ASN A 192 -53.87 -28.29 -66.69
C ASN A 192 -54.80 -27.60 -67.69
N VAL A 193 -55.53 -28.41 -68.48
CA VAL A 193 -56.63 -27.98 -69.33
C VAL A 193 -57.87 -28.81 -68.91
N ASP A 194 -59.01 -28.17 -68.71
CA ASP A 194 -60.25 -28.80 -68.26
C ASP A 194 -60.09 -29.70 -67.02
N GLN A 195 -59.28 -29.26 -66.07
CA GLN A 195 -58.91 -29.95 -64.83
C GLN A 195 -58.12 -31.27 -65.02
N GLN A 196 -57.67 -31.53 -66.23
CA GLN A 196 -56.76 -32.67 -66.51
C GLN A 196 -55.35 -32.23 -66.66
N PHE A 197 -54.41 -33.01 -66.08
CA PHE A 197 -52.99 -32.79 -66.24
C PHE A 197 -52.55 -33.01 -67.68
N THR A 198 -52.05 -32.00 -68.32
CA THR A 198 -51.55 -32.03 -69.70
C THR A 198 -50.00 -31.92 -69.75
N GLY A 199 -49.37 -31.50 -68.66
CA GLY A 199 -47.94 -31.35 -68.60
C GLY A 199 -47.47 -30.50 -67.41
N MET A 200 -46.25 -30.03 -67.44
CA MET A 200 -45.68 -29.08 -66.47
C MET A 200 -44.84 -28.01 -67.13
N ILE A 201 -44.76 -26.86 -66.54
CA ILE A 201 -43.73 -25.86 -66.78
C ILE A 201 -42.81 -25.83 -65.56
N ALA A 202 -41.51 -25.90 -65.77
CA ALA A 202 -40.52 -25.87 -64.70
C ALA A 202 -39.34 -24.97 -65.08
N ALA A 203 -38.74 -24.39 -64.08
CA ALA A 203 -37.57 -23.52 -64.21
C ALA A 203 -36.50 -23.83 -63.15
N VAL A 204 -35.26 -23.65 -63.52
CA VAL A 204 -34.10 -23.57 -62.59
C VAL A 204 -33.85 -22.12 -62.29
N VAL A 205 -34.00 -21.78 -61.02
CA VAL A 205 -33.93 -20.43 -60.48
C VAL A 205 -32.59 -20.25 -59.79
N SER A 206 -31.80 -19.26 -60.25
CA SER A 206 -30.57 -18.85 -59.57
C SER A 206 -30.89 -18.05 -58.33
N LEU A 207 -30.11 -18.30 -57.29
CA LEU A 207 -30.11 -17.51 -56.06
C LEU A 207 -28.96 -16.47 -56.04
N ASP A 208 -28.30 -16.20 -57.17
CA ASP A 208 -27.22 -15.19 -57.23
C ASP A 208 -27.62 -13.79 -56.74
N PRO A 209 -28.83 -13.29 -57.08
CA PRO A 209 -29.27 -12.00 -56.56
C PRO A 209 -29.31 -12.00 -55.03
N ILE A 210 -29.73 -13.12 -54.43
CA ILE A 210 -29.74 -13.30 -52.99
C ILE A 210 -28.36 -13.49 -52.42
N LEU A 211 -27.51 -14.29 -53.08
CA LEU A 211 -26.10 -14.50 -52.69
C LEU A 211 -25.34 -13.18 -52.62
N ASN A 212 -25.50 -12.30 -53.60
CA ASN A 212 -24.87 -10.99 -53.59
C ASN A 212 -25.36 -10.14 -52.41
N ARG A 213 -26.62 -10.19 -52.12
CA ARG A 213 -27.22 -9.51 -50.95
C ARG A 213 -26.72 -10.04 -49.65
N LEU A 214 -26.52 -11.37 -49.52
CA LEU A 214 -25.91 -12.01 -48.35
C LEU A 214 -24.42 -11.57 -48.19
N LYS A 215 -23.66 -11.50 -49.30
CA LYS A 215 -22.28 -11.02 -49.28
C LYS A 215 -22.18 -9.59 -48.80
N ASP A 216 -23.04 -8.69 -49.30
CA ASP A 216 -23.08 -7.28 -48.88
C ASP A 216 -23.45 -7.13 -47.40
N SER A 217 -24.29 -8.06 -46.88
CA SER A 217 -24.72 -8.07 -45.48
C SER A 217 -23.72 -8.73 -44.53
N SER A 218 -22.81 -9.52 -45.07
CA SER A 218 -21.78 -10.26 -44.34
C SER A 218 -20.50 -9.42 -44.12
N VAL A 219 -20.65 -8.30 -43.39
CA VAL A 219 -19.56 -7.35 -43.13
C VAL A 219 -19.12 -7.41 -41.66
N ARG A 220 -17.90 -6.99 -41.37
CA ARG A 220 -17.34 -6.86 -40.03
C ARG A 220 -17.39 -8.16 -39.21
N GLY A 221 -17.10 -9.31 -39.84
CA GLY A 221 -17.10 -10.61 -39.17
C GLY A 221 -18.48 -11.18 -38.83
N ARG A 222 -19.54 -10.61 -39.42
CA ARG A 222 -20.90 -11.19 -39.38
C ARG A 222 -21.03 -12.19 -40.51
N SER A 223 -21.48 -13.41 -40.23
CA SER A 223 -21.85 -14.41 -41.24
C SER A 223 -23.36 -14.41 -41.44
N VAL A 224 -23.79 -14.20 -42.70
CA VAL A 224 -25.20 -14.20 -43.05
C VAL A 224 -25.44 -15.26 -44.13
N PHE A 225 -26.40 -16.16 -43.88
CA PHE A 225 -26.74 -17.28 -44.76
C PHE A 225 -28.19 -17.71 -44.62
N VAL A 226 -28.64 -18.51 -45.57
CA VAL A 226 -30.01 -19.04 -45.59
C VAL A 226 -29.95 -20.55 -45.53
N VAL A 227 -30.82 -21.13 -44.68
CA VAL A 227 -30.99 -22.58 -44.57
C VAL A 227 -32.46 -22.99 -44.80
N ASP A 228 -32.68 -24.23 -45.19
CA ASP A 228 -34.00 -24.81 -45.20
C ASP A 228 -34.41 -25.31 -43.79
N HIS A 229 -35.64 -25.80 -43.66
CA HIS A 229 -36.17 -26.34 -42.39
C HIS A 229 -35.50 -27.66 -41.95
N GLN A 230 -34.76 -28.32 -42.84
CA GLN A 230 -33.98 -29.53 -42.50
C GLN A 230 -32.56 -29.20 -42.05
N GLY A 231 -32.12 -27.93 -42.16
CA GLY A 231 -30.82 -27.44 -41.78
C GLY A 231 -29.79 -27.45 -42.92
N HIS A 232 -30.25 -27.67 -44.18
CA HIS A 232 -29.37 -27.62 -45.34
C HIS A 232 -29.15 -26.16 -45.80
N ILE A 233 -27.96 -25.86 -46.23
CA ILE A 233 -27.64 -24.54 -46.78
C ILE A 233 -28.39 -24.31 -48.11
N VAL A 234 -29.16 -23.22 -48.13
CA VAL A 234 -29.79 -22.71 -49.36
C VAL A 234 -28.82 -21.78 -50.10
N ALA A 235 -28.28 -20.83 -49.35
CA ALA A 235 -27.24 -19.91 -49.88
C ALA A 235 -26.35 -19.43 -48.70
N HIS A 236 -25.07 -19.38 -48.93
CA HIS A 236 -24.08 -18.91 -47.94
C HIS A 236 -23.14 -17.88 -48.59
N HIS A 237 -22.80 -16.81 -47.88
CA HIS A 237 -21.93 -15.75 -48.41
C HIS A 237 -20.52 -16.24 -48.77
N ASP A 238 -20.02 -17.25 -48.06
CA ASP A 238 -18.73 -17.90 -48.31
C ASP A 238 -18.98 -19.22 -49.08
N THR A 239 -19.01 -19.11 -50.41
CA THR A 239 -19.25 -20.25 -51.30
C THR A 239 -18.00 -21.15 -51.46
N GLY A 240 -16.85 -20.71 -51.02
CA GLY A 240 -15.61 -21.50 -51.06
C GLY A 240 -15.56 -22.52 -49.89
N ARG A 241 -16.22 -22.24 -48.79
CA ARG A 241 -16.23 -23.08 -47.58
C ARG A 241 -17.53 -23.91 -47.44
N PHE A 242 -18.63 -23.38 -47.91
CA PHE A 242 -19.94 -23.98 -47.69
C PHE A 242 -20.65 -24.20 -49.03
N THR A 243 -21.16 -25.42 -49.19
CA THR A 243 -21.84 -25.83 -50.42
C THR A 243 -23.37 -25.86 -50.22
N PRO A 244 -24.19 -25.33 -51.15
CA PRO A 244 -25.65 -25.51 -51.12
C PRO A 244 -26.03 -26.97 -50.97
N GLY A 245 -27.01 -27.27 -50.12
CA GLY A 245 -27.45 -28.63 -49.80
C GLY A 245 -26.65 -29.31 -48.65
N GLU A 246 -25.60 -28.70 -48.13
CA GLU A 246 -24.85 -29.20 -46.96
C GLU A 246 -25.64 -29.01 -45.69
N ASP A 247 -25.73 -30.07 -44.82
CA ASP A 247 -26.44 -30.03 -43.52
C ASP A 247 -25.53 -29.42 -42.45
N LEU A 248 -25.86 -28.23 -41.96
CA LEU A 248 -25.21 -27.57 -40.86
C LEU A 248 -25.83 -27.83 -39.49
N SER A 249 -26.87 -28.63 -39.38
CA SER A 249 -27.58 -28.83 -38.11
C SER A 249 -26.71 -29.53 -37.03
N ALA A 250 -25.69 -30.27 -37.44
CA ALA A 250 -24.76 -30.91 -36.51
C ALA A 250 -23.66 -29.97 -36.00
N THR A 251 -23.34 -28.91 -36.77
CA THR A 251 -22.19 -28.03 -36.49
C THR A 251 -22.61 -26.66 -35.96
N SER A 252 -23.79 -26.17 -36.34
CA SER A 252 -24.31 -24.87 -35.93
C SER A 252 -25.51 -24.99 -34.98
N THR A 253 -25.37 -24.43 -33.79
CA THR A 253 -26.44 -24.42 -32.77
C THR A 253 -27.68 -23.67 -33.23
N VAL A 254 -27.53 -22.59 -34.01
CA VAL A 254 -28.63 -21.79 -34.53
C VAL A 254 -29.39 -22.58 -35.59
N VAL A 255 -28.70 -23.29 -36.48
CA VAL A 255 -29.31 -24.17 -37.49
C VAL A 255 -30.05 -25.31 -36.82
N ALA A 256 -29.49 -25.97 -35.83
CA ALA A 256 -30.16 -27.01 -35.06
C ALA A 256 -31.46 -26.50 -34.40
N ARG A 257 -31.47 -25.26 -33.94
CA ARG A 257 -32.65 -24.61 -33.40
C ARG A 257 -33.72 -24.38 -34.44
N VAL A 258 -33.34 -23.90 -35.63
CA VAL A 258 -34.27 -23.72 -36.76
C VAL A 258 -34.90 -25.05 -37.16
N LYS A 259 -34.13 -26.13 -37.29
CA LYS A 259 -34.57 -27.48 -37.60
C LYS A 259 -35.60 -28.04 -36.60
N ALA A 260 -35.50 -27.62 -35.33
CA ALA A 260 -36.41 -28.05 -34.27
C ALA A 260 -37.75 -27.28 -34.22
N LEU A 261 -37.91 -26.25 -35.04
CA LEU A 261 -39.14 -25.44 -35.06
C LEU A 261 -40.24 -26.09 -35.93
N PRO A 262 -41.54 -25.85 -35.60
CA PRO A 262 -42.63 -26.17 -36.47
C PRO A 262 -42.53 -25.41 -37.81
N GLN A 263 -42.78 -26.10 -38.93
CA GLN A 263 -42.61 -25.53 -40.29
C GLN A 263 -43.47 -24.30 -40.57
N GLU A 264 -44.63 -24.20 -39.89
CA GLU A 264 -45.58 -23.10 -40.09
C GLU A 264 -45.29 -21.88 -39.23
N LEU A 265 -44.25 -21.92 -38.40
CA LEU A 265 -43.98 -20.85 -37.43
C LEU A 265 -43.15 -19.74 -38.04
N ARG A 266 -43.74 -18.54 -38.16
CA ARG A 266 -42.97 -17.31 -38.43
C ARG A 266 -42.38 -16.80 -37.11
N ASN A 267 -41.06 -16.92 -36.95
CA ASN A 267 -40.35 -16.54 -35.74
C ASN A 267 -39.05 -15.80 -36.06
N THR A 268 -38.73 -14.82 -35.21
CA THR A 268 -37.40 -14.17 -35.17
C THR A 268 -36.90 -14.25 -33.75
N GLU A 269 -35.81 -14.97 -33.55
CA GLU A 269 -35.21 -15.16 -32.23
C GLU A 269 -33.69 -14.97 -32.27
N THR A 270 -33.19 -14.34 -31.24
CA THR A 270 -31.74 -14.16 -31.03
C THR A 270 -31.30 -15.01 -29.84
N MET A 271 -30.22 -15.73 -30.00
CA MET A 271 -29.63 -16.58 -28.96
C MET A 271 -28.13 -16.37 -28.85
N ARG A 272 -27.63 -16.58 -27.64
CA ARG A 272 -26.19 -16.72 -27.39
C ARG A 272 -25.85 -18.19 -27.27
N PHE A 273 -24.77 -18.59 -27.88
CA PHE A 273 -24.31 -19.98 -27.88
C PHE A 273 -22.79 -20.04 -28.01
N THR A 274 -22.23 -21.21 -27.80
CA THR A 274 -20.79 -21.42 -27.96
C THR A 274 -20.54 -22.36 -29.13
N GLU A 275 -19.75 -21.94 -30.05
CA GLU A 275 -19.30 -22.75 -31.20
C GLU A 275 -17.82 -23.10 -31.04
N THR A 276 -17.40 -24.26 -31.58
CA THR A 276 -16.00 -24.66 -31.58
C THR A 276 -15.38 -24.32 -32.93
N GLU A 277 -14.58 -23.26 -32.97
CA GLU A 277 -13.84 -22.86 -34.16
C GLU A 277 -12.34 -23.09 -33.92
N ASN A 278 -11.68 -23.82 -34.82
CA ASN A 278 -10.24 -24.12 -34.74
C ASN A 278 -9.81 -24.69 -33.35
N LYS A 279 -10.62 -25.57 -32.76
CA LYS A 279 -10.43 -26.18 -31.42
C LYS A 279 -10.59 -25.21 -30.24
N HIS A 280 -10.96 -23.95 -30.48
CA HIS A 280 -11.28 -22.97 -29.44
C HIS A 280 -12.79 -22.78 -29.31
N ARG A 281 -13.25 -22.65 -28.07
CA ARG A 281 -14.65 -22.29 -27.80
C ARG A 281 -14.83 -20.79 -28.00
N VAL A 282 -15.68 -20.40 -28.95
CA VAL A 282 -16.00 -19.01 -29.27
C VAL A 282 -17.44 -18.73 -28.89
N GLU A 283 -17.64 -17.68 -28.09
CA GLU A 283 -18.98 -17.19 -27.77
C GLU A 283 -19.55 -16.44 -28.99
N MET A 284 -20.72 -16.88 -29.43
CA MET A 284 -21.41 -16.35 -30.58
C MET A 284 -22.75 -15.73 -30.16
N ILE A 285 -23.18 -14.76 -30.93
CA ILE A 285 -24.59 -14.28 -30.94
C ILE A 285 -25.13 -14.53 -32.33
N GLY A 286 -26.27 -15.18 -32.42
CA GLY A 286 -26.91 -15.49 -33.68
C GLY A 286 -28.41 -15.25 -33.61
N THR A 287 -28.91 -14.71 -34.71
CA THR A 287 -30.35 -14.45 -34.90
C THR A 287 -30.81 -15.19 -36.12
N TYR A 288 -31.97 -15.83 -36.03
CA TYR A 288 -32.64 -16.38 -37.18
C TYR A 288 -34.00 -15.72 -37.40
N SER A 289 -34.47 -15.72 -38.65
CA SER A 289 -35.81 -15.29 -39.03
C SER A 289 -36.39 -16.29 -40.02
N THR A 290 -37.47 -16.99 -39.62
CA THR A 290 -38.13 -17.98 -40.46
C THR A 290 -39.19 -17.32 -41.32
N PHE A 291 -39.40 -17.85 -42.56
CA PHE A 291 -40.49 -17.50 -43.44
C PHE A 291 -41.12 -18.79 -44.01
N PRO A 292 -42.29 -19.16 -43.49
CA PRO A 292 -42.88 -20.47 -43.71
C PRO A 292 -43.32 -20.72 -45.15
N GLU A 293 -43.55 -19.68 -45.95
CA GLU A 293 -44.01 -19.80 -47.34
C GLU A 293 -43.07 -20.63 -48.24
N VAL A 294 -41.78 -20.64 -47.89
CA VAL A 294 -40.78 -21.44 -48.61
C VAL A 294 -40.02 -22.41 -47.68
N ASN A 295 -40.40 -22.45 -46.41
CA ASN A 295 -39.72 -23.25 -45.37
C ASN A 295 -38.22 -22.98 -45.23
N TRP A 296 -37.84 -21.72 -45.37
CA TRP A 296 -36.46 -21.28 -45.20
C TRP A 296 -36.29 -20.38 -43.97
N ALA A 297 -35.06 -20.20 -43.54
CA ALA A 297 -34.70 -19.27 -42.49
C ALA A 297 -33.42 -18.50 -42.87
N VAL A 298 -33.44 -17.18 -42.66
CA VAL A 298 -32.25 -16.35 -42.72
C VAL A 298 -31.57 -16.37 -41.37
N ILE A 299 -30.28 -16.62 -41.33
CA ILE A 299 -29.44 -16.63 -40.15
C ILE A 299 -28.36 -15.57 -40.27
N ALA A 300 -28.22 -14.80 -39.21
CA ALA A 300 -27.07 -13.89 -39.05
C ALA A 300 -26.39 -14.24 -37.74
N GLN A 301 -25.09 -14.53 -37.76
CA GLN A 301 -24.33 -14.83 -36.56
C GLN A 301 -22.98 -14.10 -36.57
N ARG A 302 -22.47 -13.84 -35.34
CA ARG A 302 -21.22 -13.14 -35.14
C ARG A 302 -20.55 -13.53 -33.83
N SER A 303 -19.21 -13.56 -33.79
CA SER A 303 -18.46 -13.72 -32.55
C SER A 303 -18.63 -12.48 -31.66
N LEU A 304 -18.95 -12.72 -30.38
CA LEU A 304 -19.02 -11.64 -29.38
C LEU A 304 -17.65 -10.98 -29.14
N ALA A 305 -16.56 -11.72 -29.30
CA ALA A 305 -15.22 -11.15 -29.20
C ALA A 305 -14.95 -10.11 -30.29
N GLN A 306 -15.30 -10.44 -31.54
CA GLN A 306 -15.20 -9.49 -32.66
C GLN A 306 -16.13 -8.29 -32.49
N ALA A 307 -17.37 -8.52 -32.05
CA ALA A 307 -18.30 -7.44 -31.78
C ALA A 307 -17.79 -6.47 -30.72
N ARG A 308 -17.15 -6.99 -29.65
CA ARG A 308 -16.48 -6.17 -28.62
C ARG A 308 -15.33 -5.32 -29.16
N THR A 309 -14.52 -5.89 -30.05
CA THR A 309 -13.41 -5.20 -30.67
C THR A 309 -13.88 -4.06 -31.57
N ASP A 310 -14.85 -4.35 -32.44
CA ASP A 310 -15.40 -3.36 -33.39
C ASP A 310 -16.17 -2.24 -32.70
N ALA A 311 -16.82 -2.52 -31.58
CA ALA A 311 -17.49 -1.51 -30.76
C ALA A 311 -16.51 -0.68 -29.87
N GLY A 312 -15.20 -0.91 -29.97
CA GLY A 312 -14.21 -0.17 -29.19
C GLY A 312 -14.19 -0.48 -27.69
N VAL A 313 -14.90 -1.55 -27.25
CA VAL A 313 -14.96 -1.94 -25.82
C VAL A 313 -13.56 -2.30 -25.29
N THR A 314 -12.73 -2.91 -26.11
CA THR A 314 -11.33 -3.23 -25.79
C THR A 314 -10.50 -1.97 -25.57
N GLU A 315 -10.69 -0.93 -26.37
CA GLU A 315 -10.01 0.35 -26.24
C GLU A 315 -10.48 1.12 -25.00
N LEU A 316 -11.79 1.15 -24.73
CA LEU A 316 -12.35 1.71 -23.51
C LEU A 316 -11.78 1.03 -22.27
N ASN A 317 -11.65 -0.30 -22.29
CA ASN A 317 -11.05 -1.05 -21.18
C ASN A 317 -9.58 -0.67 -20.97
N ARG A 318 -8.80 -0.53 -22.04
CA ARG A 318 -7.41 -0.09 -21.98
C ARG A 318 -7.28 1.32 -21.41
N GLN A 319 -8.10 2.26 -21.86
CA GLN A 319 -8.13 3.63 -21.35
C GLN A 319 -8.51 3.70 -19.88
N ALA A 320 -9.51 2.92 -19.46
CA ALA A 320 -9.90 2.83 -18.06
C ALA A 320 -8.78 2.26 -17.16
N LEU A 321 -8.09 1.21 -17.60
CA LEU A 321 -6.95 0.63 -16.88
C LEU A 321 -5.77 1.62 -16.79
N THR A 322 -5.48 2.36 -17.86
CA THR A 322 -4.44 3.40 -17.82
C THR A 322 -4.81 4.52 -16.85
N PHE A 323 -6.07 4.95 -16.82
CA PHE A 323 -6.55 5.95 -15.88
C PHE A 323 -6.43 5.47 -14.43
N VAL A 324 -6.87 4.25 -14.12
CA VAL A 324 -6.71 3.65 -12.77
C VAL A 324 -5.24 3.59 -12.36
N SER A 325 -4.36 3.18 -13.29
CA SER A 325 -2.91 3.11 -13.04
C SER A 325 -2.32 4.50 -12.73
N LEU A 326 -2.74 5.54 -13.44
CA LEU A 326 -2.32 6.92 -13.20
C LEU A 326 -2.78 7.42 -11.82
N VAL A 327 -4.02 7.11 -11.42
CA VAL A 327 -4.53 7.48 -10.08
C VAL A 327 -3.75 6.79 -8.97
N VAL A 328 -3.44 5.50 -9.13
CA VAL A 328 -2.62 4.75 -8.17
C VAL A 328 -1.21 5.35 -8.07
N LEU A 329 -0.59 5.67 -9.21
CA LEU A 329 0.73 6.31 -9.24
C LEU A 329 0.70 7.69 -8.57
N ALA A 330 -0.33 8.50 -8.83
CA ALA A 330 -0.52 9.78 -8.17
C ALA A 330 -0.70 9.64 -6.64
N ALA A 331 -1.45 8.65 -6.18
CA ALA A 331 -1.62 8.36 -4.76
C ALA A 331 -0.28 7.97 -4.08
N ILE A 332 0.54 7.16 -4.77
CA ILE A 332 1.89 6.80 -4.29
C ILE A 332 2.78 8.04 -4.21
N LEU A 333 2.75 8.90 -5.23
CA LEU A 333 3.53 10.14 -5.25
C LEU A 333 3.13 11.09 -4.10
N VAL A 334 1.83 11.29 -3.91
CA VAL A 334 1.31 12.11 -2.79
C VAL A 334 1.73 11.53 -1.44
N GLY A 335 1.61 10.19 -1.28
CA GLY A 335 2.09 9.49 -0.08
C GLY A 335 3.59 9.68 0.17
N TYR A 336 4.40 9.64 -0.88
CA TYR A 336 5.84 9.90 -0.79
C TYR A 336 6.14 11.35 -0.37
N LEU A 337 5.47 12.34 -0.98
CA LEU A 337 5.63 13.75 -0.62
C LEU A 337 5.21 14.00 0.83
N PHE A 338 4.12 13.36 1.28
CA PHE A 338 3.69 13.42 2.68
C PHE A 338 4.72 12.79 3.63
N ALA A 339 5.36 11.68 3.22
CA ALA A 339 6.41 11.04 4.00
C ALA A 339 7.61 11.95 4.23
N VAL A 340 8.11 12.56 3.15
CA VAL A 340 9.29 13.45 3.19
C VAL A 340 8.94 14.78 3.89
N GLY A 341 7.77 15.35 3.60
CA GLY A 341 7.38 16.66 4.11
C GLY A 341 6.92 16.67 5.57
N ILE A 342 6.36 15.58 6.06
CA ILE A 342 5.70 15.53 7.39
C ILE A 342 6.26 14.41 8.26
N SER A 343 6.25 13.16 7.79
CA SER A 343 6.58 12.01 8.64
C SER A 343 8.03 11.96 9.06
N GLU A 344 8.96 12.28 8.17
CA GLU A 344 10.39 12.25 8.45
C GLU A 344 10.82 13.35 9.44
N PRO A 345 10.41 14.63 9.26
CA PRO A 345 10.69 15.68 10.24
C PRO A 345 10.12 15.42 11.64
N ILE A 346 8.88 14.94 11.74
CA ILE A 346 8.26 14.58 13.04
C ILE A 346 9.06 13.48 13.73
N ARG A 347 9.57 12.51 12.98
CA ARG A 347 10.41 11.44 13.54
C ARG A 347 11.74 11.98 14.02
N GLY A 348 12.34 12.93 13.30
CA GLY A 348 13.54 13.64 13.72
C GLY A 348 13.32 14.36 15.06
N LEU A 349 12.22 15.13 15.18
CA LEU A 349 11.81 15.80 16.41
C LEU A 349 11.65 14.82 17.59
N ALA A 350 10.93 13.72 17.38
CA ALA A 350 10.76 12.68 18.40
C ALA A 350 12.11 12.03 18.82
N GLY A 351 13.05 11.92 17.89
CA GLY A 351 14.42 11.46 18.16
C GLY A 351 15.19 12.44 19.04
N SER A 352 15.18 13.72 18.67
CA SER A 352 15.85 14.78 19.43
C SER A 352 15.24 14.99 20.81
N THR A 353 13.91 14.85 20.96
CA THR A 353 13.26 14.89 22.28
C THR A 353 13.76 13.78 23.20
N ARG A 354 13.95 12.56 22.67
CA ARG A 354 14.50 11.44 23.46
C ARG A 354 15.97 11.68 23.82
N ALA A 355 16.75 12.31 22.96
CA ALA A 355 18.14 12.66 23.26
C ALA A 355 18.21 13.69 24.41
N ILE A 356 17.38 14.74 24.36
CA ILE A 356 17.28 15.72 25.45
C ILE A 356 16.84 15.07 26.76
N SER A 357 15.92 14.13 26.74
CA SER A 357 15.49 13.41 27.95
C SER A 357 16.59 12.54 28.59
N ARG A 358 17.66 12.23 27.84
CA ARG A 358 18.87 11.55 28.34
C ARG A 358 20.00 12.50 28.77
N GLY A 359 19.76 13.82 28.71
CA GLY A 359 20.75 14.81 29.04
C GLY A 359 21.61 15.27 27.88
N GLU A 360 21.32 14.90 26.64
CA GLU A 360 22.08 15.30 25.44
C GLU A 360 21.54 16.64 24.90
N PHE A 361 21.72 17.74 25.67
CA PHE A 361 21.10 19.05 25.41
C PHE A 361 21.66 19.79 24.18
N HIS A 362 22.81 19.41 23.69
CA HIS A 362 23.42 19.96 22.48
C HIS A 362 22.74 19.49 21.18
N GLN A 363 21.85 18.50 21.26
CA GLN A 363 21.19 17.96 20.10
C GLN A 363 20.20 18.96 19.50
N ARG A 364 20.24 19.12 18.17
CA ARG A 364 19.33 20.00 17.43
C ARG A 364 18.61 19.22 16.34
N THR A 365 17.39 19.63 16.04
CA THR A 365 16.56 19.06 14.97
C THR A 365 16.72 19.87 13.70
N ALA A 366 16.81 19.19 12.53
CA ALA A 366 16.83 19.87 11.24
C ALA A 366 15.50 20.61 11.01
N VAL A 367 15.58 21.88 10.66
CA VAL A 367 14.43 22.75 10.36
C VAL A 367 14.04 22.54 8.91
N ARG A 368 13.17 21.52 8.64
CA ARG A 368 12.71 21.13 7.29
C ARG A 368 11.28 20.61 7.38
N GLY A 369 10.52 20.75 6.28
CA GLY A 369 9.15 20.20 6.16
C GLY A 369 8.11 21.31 5.93
N ALA A 370 6.85 21.02 6.26
CA ALA A 370 5.76 21.99 6.23
C ALA A 370 6.03 23.14 7.19
N GLN A 371 5.40 24.28 6.96
CA GLN A 371 5.65 25.51 7.72
C GLN A 371 5.47 25.29 9.23
N GLU A 372 4.42 24.59 9.63
CA GLU A 372 4.12 24.30 11.04
C GLU A 372 5.19 23.39 11.68
N ILE A 373 5.72 22.46 10.92
CA ILE A 373 6.78 21.56 11.38
C ILE A 373 8.11 22.32 11.51
N THR A 374 8.38 23.24 10.59
CA THR A 374 9.54 24.13 10.59
C THR A 374 9.52 25.03 11.82
N GLU A 375 8.37 25.64 12.13
CA GLU A 375 8.16 26.47 13.31
C GLU A 375 8.34 25.64 14.60
N LEU A 376 7.74 24.45 14.66
CA LEU A 376 7.88 23.54 15.79
C LEU A 376 9.34 23.14 16.03
N ALA A 377 10.08 22.82 14.96
CA ALA A 377 11.52 22.49 15.04
C ALA A 377 12.35 23.70 15.52
N GLY A 378 12.01 24.90 15.07
CA GLY A 378 12.63 26.14 15.52
C GLY A 378 12.43 26.37 17.01
N ASN A 379 11.19 26.28 17.48
CA ASN A 379 10.83 26.43 18.89
C ASN A 379 11.49 25.36 19.77
N PHE A 380 11.55 24.11 19.28
CA PHE A 380 12.25 23.03 19.96
C PHE A 380 13.75 23.31 20.11
N ASN A 381 14.42 23.75 19.04
CA ASN A 381 15.84 24.09 19.07
C ASN A 381 16.15 25.26 20.02
N LYS A 382 15.25 26.25 20.07
CA LYS A 382 15.36 27.37 21.03
C LYS A 382 15.26 26.87 22.46
N MET A 383 14.21 26.04 22.76
CA MET A 383 14.04 25.45 24.08
C MET A 383 15.27 24.61 24.51
N ALA A 384 15.83 23.82 23.58
CA ALA A 384 17.04 23.04 23.86
C ALA A 384 18.23 23.94 24.18
N GLY A 385 18.41 25.09 23.47
CA GLY A 385 19.42 26.08 23.76
C GLY A 385 19.24 26.74 25.11
N ASP A 386 18.00 27.13 25.43
CA ASP A 386 17.69 27.75 26.74
C ASP A 386 18.03 26.78 27.90
N ILE A 387 17.68 25.49 27.75
CA ILE A 387 18.03 24.45 28.75
C ILE A 387 19.52 24.31 28.91
N GLU A 388 20.28 24.24 27.82
CA GLU A 388 21.75 24.14 27.82
C GLU A 388 22.38 25.34 28.55
N GLU A 389 21.90 26.55 28.25
CA GLU A 389 22.34 27.78 28.93
C GLU A 389 22.02 27.80 30.43
N TYR A 390 20.79 27.32 30.79
CA TYR A 390 20.41 27.24 32.20
C TYR A 390 21.26 26.23 33.00
N ILE A 391 21.62 25.09 32.39
CA ILE A 391 22.47 24.10 33.02
C ILE A 391 23.85 24.68 33.27
N GLU A 392 24.44 25.40 32.31
CA GLU A 392 25.75 26.02 32.46
C GLU A 392 25.73 27.09 33.55
N LYS A 393 24.74 27.97 33.56
CA LYS A 393 24.56 28.97 34.61
C LYS A 393 24.39 28.34 36.01
N LEU A 394 23.67 27.19 36.05
CA LEU A 394 23.50 26.47 37.31
C LEU A 394 24.81 25.88 37.82
N LYS A 395 25.69 25.35 36.95
CA LYS A 395 27.02 24.86 37.29
C LYS A 395 27.92 26.01 37.81
N GLU A 396 27.97 27.13 37.07
CA GLU A 396 28.73 28.29 37.46
C GLU A 396 28.27 28.83 38.83
N ALA A 397 26.96 28.92 39.05
CA ALA A 397 26.40 29.36 40.34
C ALA A 397 26.72 28.37 41.47
N ALA A 398 26.66 27.05 41.20
CA ALA A 398 27.00 26.04 42.18
C ALA A 398 28.49 26.11 42.57
N GLU A 399 29.40 26.35 41.61
CA GLU A 399 30.82 26.48 41.84
C GLU A 399 31.18 27.78 42.59
N ALA A 400 30.57 28.88 42.20
CA ALA A 400 30.70 30.15 42.91
C ALA A 400 30.19 30.07 44.35
N ASN A 401 29.09 29.37 44.60
CA ASN A 401 28.56 29.14 45.93
C ASN A 401 29.48 28.25 46.77
N ARG A 402 30.10 27.23 46.18
CA ARG A 402 31.10 26.39 46.87
C ARG A 402 32.34 27.21 47.26
N GLU A 403 32.87 28.06 46.36
CA GLU A 403 33.98 28.93 46.65
C GLU A 403 33.67 29.93 47.77
N LEU A 404 32.48 30.56 47.71
CA LEU A 404 32.02 31.48 48.74
C LEU A 404 31.92 30.80 50.09
N PHE A 405 31.38 29.56 50.16
CA PHE A 405 31.27 28.77 51.39
C PHE A 405 32.68 28.47 51.98
N LEU A 406 33.63 27.96 51.17
CA LEU A 406 34.98 27.66 51.61
C LEU A 406 35.76 28.94 52.02
N GLY A 407 35.53 30.05 51.32
CA GLY A 407 36.05 31.37 51.67
C GLY A 407 35.55 31.85 53.04
N SER A 408 34.28 31.68 53.27
CA SER A 408 33.64 32.03 54.56
C SER A 408 34.21 31.22 55.72
N ILE A 409 34.43 29.90 55.53
CA ILE A 409 35.06 29.03 56.54
C ILE A 409 36.48 29.50 56.85
N ARG A 410 37.33 29.81 55.81
CA ARG A 410 38.67 30.31 56.02
C ARG A 410 38.70 31.65 56.73
N MET A 411 37.79 32.55 56.38
CA MET A 411 37.66 33.87 57.06
C MET A 411 37.29 33.71 58.51
N LEU A 412 36.35 32.79 58.85
CA LEU A 412 35.95 32.51 60.20
C LEU A 412 37.13 31.93 61.01
N ALA A 413 37.87 30.95 60.46
CA ALA A 413 39.07 30.40 61.07
C ALA A 413 40.16 31.47 61.36
N ALA A 414 40.41 32.33 60.37
CA ALA A 414 41.37 33.45 60.56
C ALA A 414 40.95 34.46 61.63
N ALA A 415 39.60 34.74 61.73
CA ALA A 415 39.09 35.64 62.76
C ALA A 415 39.23 35.04 64.19
N ILE A 416 39.20 33.71 64.29
CA ILE A 416 39.42 33.01 65.55
C ILE A 416 40.89 33.00 65.92
N ASP A 417 41.75 32.69 64.93
CA ASP A 417 43.19 32.74 65.10
C ASP A 417 43.66 34.12 65.54
N GLU A 418 43.04 35.25 65.08
CA GLU A 418 43.40 36.61 65.50
C GLU A 418 42.87 36.95 66.89
N LYS A 419 41.76 36.28 67.35
CA LYS A 419 41.28 36.48 68.73
C LYS A 419 42.22 35.90 69.78
N ASP A 420 42.92 34.78 69.49
CA ASP A 420 43.94 34.15 70.33
C ASP A 420 45.33 34.57 69.82
N PRO A 421 46.02 35.47 70.49
CA PRO A 421 47.28 36.03 70.02
C PRO A 421 48.38 34.99 69.71
N TYR A 422 48.19 33.76 70.18
CA TYR A 422 49.15 32.67 70.12
C TYR A 422 48.85 31.70 68.94
N THR A 423 47.79 31.91 68.23
CA THR A 423 47.30 30.94 67.24
C THR A 423 47.24 31.47 65.78
N ARG A 424 47.95 32.58 65.48
CA ARG A 424 47.93 33.12 64.11
C ARG A 424 48.36 32.06 63.09
N GLY A 425 47.46 31.73 62.12
CA GLY A 425 47.68 30.72 61.10
C GLY A 425 47.69 29.26 61.61
N HIS A 426 47.43 29.06 62.88
CA HIS A 426 47.35 27.73 63.54
C HIS A 426 46.27 26.84 62.84
N SER A 427 45.08 27.31 62.72
CA SER A 427 43.99 26.57 62.14
C SER A 427 44.31 26.07 60.69
N GLY A 428 44.97 26.91 59.90
CA GLY A 428 45.48 26.56 58.59
C GLY A 428 46.57 25.47 58.59
N ARG A 429 47.54 25.56 59.54
CA ARG A 429 48.56 24.53 59.66
C ARG A 429 47.99 23.20 60.16
N VAL A 430 47.14 23.22 61.16
CA VAL A 430 46.45 22.01 61.68
C VAL A 430 45.64 21.34 60.56
N ALA A 431 44.90 22.10 59.77
CA ALA A 431 44.20 21.56 58.60
C ALA A 431 45.18 20.93 57.59
N LYS A 432 46.30 21.57 57.29
CA LYS A 432 47.35 21.03 56.41
C LYS A 432 47.92 19.73 56.93
N TYR A 433 48.29 19.69 58.19
CA TYR A 433 48.86 18.51 58.84
C TYR A 433 47.88 17.38 58.93
N SER A 434 46.65 17.65 59.37
CA SER A 434 45.51 16.67 59.36
C SER A 434 45.30 16.05 58.00
N THR A 435 45.31 16.87 56.95
CA THR A 435 45.07 16.36 55.56
C THR A 435 46.29 15.49 55.10
N LEU A 436 47.51 15.82 55.47
CA LEU A 436 48.68 15.00 55.12
C LEU A 436 48.65 13.65 55.87
N ILE A 437 48.38 13.65 57.19
CA ILE A 437 48.18 12.43 57.95
C ILE A 437 47.12 11.56 57.39
N ALA A 438 45.95 12.15 57.05
CA ALA A 438 44.82 11.42 56.49
C ALA A 438 45.09 10.80 55.10
N ARG A 439 45.89 11.46 54.28
CA ARG A 439 46.36 10.88 53.01
C ARG A 439 47.27 9.66 53.20
N GLU A 440 48.12 9.67 54.20
CA GLU A 440 48.92 8.48 54.54
C GLU A 440 48.08 7.34 55.06
N LEU A 441 46.92 7.65 55.65
CA LEU A 441 45.90 6.67 56.10
C LEU A 441 45.01 6.18 54.93
N GLY A 442 45.10 6.75 53.72
CA GLY A 442 44.36 6.35 52.54
C GLY A 442 42.90 6.84 52.50
N LEU A 443 42.57 7.94 53.18
CA LEU A 443 41.23 8.53 53.15
C LEU A 443 40.89 9.07 51.75
N SER A 444 39.63 9.00 51.36
CA SER A 444 39.12 9.52 50.08
C SER A 444 39.18 11.06 50.03
N GLU A 445 39.20 11.67 48.84
CA GLU A 445 39.21 13.14 48.69
C GLU A 445 37.98 13.79 49.37
N GLU A 446 36.84 13.13 49.41
CA GLU A 446 35.65 13.62 50.15
C GLU A 446 35.89 13.66 51.67
N GLU A 447 36.47 12.61 52.23
CA GLU A 447 36.83 12.55 53.66
C GLU A 447 37.96 13.56 53.99
N LEU A 448 38.93 13.78 53.07
CA LEU A 448 39.97 14.79 53.23
C LEU A 448 39.37 16.19 53.24
N ASP A 449 38.39 16.51 52.37
CA ASP A 449 37.72 17.81 52.38
C ASP A 449 36.97 18.06 53.68
N LYS A 450 36.24 17.04 54.18
CA LYS A 450 35.52 17.10 55.49
C LYS A 450 36.49 17.31 56.66
N LEU A 451 37.56 16.54 56.69
CA LEU A 451 38.57 16.66 57.71
C LEU A 451 39.26 18.03 57.68
N ARG A 452 39.60 18.55 56.49
CA ARG A 452 40.20 19.87 56.34
C ARG A 452 39.29 20.96 56.90
N ILE A 453 37.99 20.91 56.63
CA ILE A 453 37.01 21.88 57.20
C ILE A 453 36.90 21.74 58.71
N ALA A 454 36.81 20.51 59.20
CA ALA A 454 36.78 20.27 60.66
C ALA A 454 38.04 20.81 61.37
N ALA A 455 39.20 20.57 60.80
CA ALA A 455 40.46 21.04 61.34
C ALA A 455 40.62 22.59 61.27
N LEU A 456 40.11 23.23 60.22
CA LEU A 456 40.05 24.71 60.15
C LEU A 456 39.16 25.31 61.26
N LEU A 457 38.12 24.58 61.68
CA LEU A 457 37.11 25.05 62.63
C LEU A 457 37.24 24.44 64.02
N HIS A 458 38.25 23.56 64.27
CA HIS A 458 38.33 22.81 65.53
C HIS A 458 38.29 23.72 66.77
N ASP A 459 38.92 24.88 66.65
CA ASP A 459 39.07 25.88 67.73
C ASP A 459 37.97 26.99 67.66
N VAL A 460 36.94 26.90 66.80
CA VAL A 460 35.92 27.97 66.64
C VAL A 460 35.23 28.33 67.95
N GLY A 461 35.13 27.41 68.86
CA GLY A 461 34.53 27.63 70.16
C GLY A 461 35.33 28.52 71.12
N LYS A 462 36.58 28.84 70.83
CA LYS A 462 37.38 29.86 71.55
C LYS A 462 36.71 31.23 71.51
N ILE A 463 35.88 31.50 70.51
CA ILE A 463 35.07 32.73 70.47
C ILE A 463 34.17 32.89 71.69
N GLY A 464 33.74 31.80 72.28
CA GLY A 464 32.91 31.77 73.49
C GLY A 464 33.66 31.65 74.82
N VAL A 465 34.96 31.65 74.79
CA VAL A 465 35.81 31.66 75.99
C VAL A 465 36.13 33.09 76.41
N ASP A 466 36.11 33.38 77.76
CA ASP A 466 36.42 34.71 78.32
C ASP A 466 37.85 35.09 77.97
N ASP A 467 38.03 36.31 77.49
CA ASP A 467 39.35 36.82 77.10
C ASP A 467 40.37 36.81 78.23
N ARG A 468 39.95 36.92 79.49
CA ARG A 468 40.85 36.83 80.65
C ARG A 468 41.43 35.43 80.79
N VAL A 469 40.71 34.39 80.39
CA VAL A 469 41.20 33.01 80.37
C VAL A 469 42.06 32.77 79.14
N LEU A 470 41.56 33.17 77.94
CA LEU A 470 42.17 32.93 76.64
C LEU A 470 43.50 33.64 76.49
N LYS A 471 43.59 34.90 76.94
CA LYS A 471 44.79 35.78 76.79
C LYS A 471 45.62 35.84 78.05
N LYS A 472 45.45 34.95 79.03
CA LYS A 472 46.15 34.94 80.28
C LYS A 472 47.66 34.70 80.06
N PRO A 473 48.54 35.63 80.48
CA PRO A 473 49.98 35.41 80.44
C PRO A 473 50.40 34.48 81.55
N GLY A 474 50.45 33.19 81.35
CA GLY A 474 50.85 32.19 82.34
C GLY A 474 49.98 30.95 82.38
N ALA A 475 50.29 29.99 83.22
CA ALA A 475 49.53 28.76 83.37
C ALA A 475 48.12 29.04 83.89
N LEU A 476 47.08 28.33 83.35
CA LEU A 476 45.70 28.39 83.81
C LEU A 476 45.55 27.71 85.15
N THR A 477 44.70 28.28 86.03
CA THR A 477 44.28 27.55 87.22
C THR A 477 43.39 26.38 86.85
N ALA A 478 43.10 25.48 87.78
CA ALA A 478 42.19 24.32 87.46
C ALA A 478 40.82 24.80 87.02
N GLU A 479 40.26 25.85 87.60
CA GLU A 479 38.95 26.44 87.25
C GLU A 479 38.98 27.09 85.88
N GLU A 480 40.07 27.85 85.57
CA GLU A 480 40.22 28.45 84.28
C GLU A 480 40.46 27.43 83.17
N PHE A 481 41.11 26.29 83.51
CA PHE A 481 41.26 25.18 82.55
C PHE A 481 39.93 24.51 82.22
N GLU A 482 39.06 24.37 83.22
CA GLU A 482 37.71 23.88 82.99
C GLU A 482 36.88 24.80 82.11
N LEU A 483 37.07 26.13 82.21
CA LEU A 483 36.46 27.09 81.25
C LEU A 483 37.07 26.97 79.84
N MET A 484 38.33 26.74 79.72
CA MET A 484 39.04 26.55 78.46
C MET A 484 38.56 25.28 77.74
N LYS A 485 38.34 24.15 78.45
CA LYS A 485 37.87 22.91 77.87
C LYS A 485 36.48 23.06 77.16
N GLN A 486 35.68 24.03 77.60
CA GLN A 486 34.37 24.25 77.02
C GLN A 486 34.44 24.72 75.55
N HIS A 487 35.59 25.14 75.04
CA HIS A 487 35.68 25.58 73.63
C HIS A 487 35.26 24.47 72.66
N THR A 488 35.55 23.21 72.95
CA THR A 488 35.20 22.09 72.10
C THR A 488 33.69 21.96 71.93
N VAL A 489 32.95 21.92 73.05
CA VAL A 489 31.49 21.84 73.02
C VAL A 489 30.83 23.10 72.48
N LYS A 490 31.34 24.28 72.86
CA LYS A 490 30.88 25.57 72.33
C LYS A 490 31.08 25.63 70.82
N GLY A 491 32.23 25.14 70.33
CA GLY A 491 32.53 25.07 68.91
C GLY A 491 31.52 24.20 68.14
N ALA A 492 31.30 23.02 68.62
CA ALA A 492 30.27 22.14 68.03
C ALA A 492 28.89 22.79 68.03
N ASN A 493 28.48 23.45 69.13
CA ASN A 493 27.19 24.13 69.23
C ASN A 493 27.05 25.34 68.28
N ILE A 494 28.15 26.12 68.04
CA ILE A 494 28.15 27.21 67.08
C ILE A 494 27.97 26.67 65.65
N MET A 495 28.58 25.56 65.33
CA MET A 495 28.52 24.98 63.96
C MET A 495 27.30 24.08 63.72
N ARG A 496 26.64 23.57 64.74
CA ARG A 496 25.48 22.65 64.63
C ARG A 496 24.31 23.12 63.77
N PRO A 497 23.96 24.43 63.74
CA PRO A 497 22.89 24.95 62.84
C PRO A 497 23.20 24.85 61.37
N VAL A 498 24.50 24.69 60.97
CA VAL A 498 24.91 24.61 59.58
C VAL A 498 24.87 23.14 59.14
N SER A 499 23.82 22.75 58.41
CA SER A 499 23.59 21.36 57.99
C SER A 499 24.76 20.72 57.24
N GLN A 500 25.49 21.52 56.43
CA GLN A 500 26.67 21.11 55.66
C GLN A 500 27.86 20.73 56.55
N LEU A 501 27.92 21.20 57.80
CA LEU A 501 29.01 20.93 58.74
C LEU A 501 28.71 19.78 59.70
N LYS A 502 27.54 19.14 59.61
CA LYS A 502 27.12 18.12 60.56
C LYS A 502 28.11 16.96 60.68
N GLU A 503 28.71 16.52 59.61
CA GLU A 503 29.69 15.43 59.58
C GLU A 503 31.06 15.84 60.13
N MET A 504 31.36 17.14 60.22
CA MET A 504 32.59 17.71 60.76
C MET A 504 32.52 17.95 62.27
N LEU A 505 31.31 18.02 62.87
CA LEU A 505 31.13 18.30 64.28
C LEU A 505 31.93 17.37 65.22
N PRO A 506 32.03 16.05 64.96
CA PRO A 506 32.84 15.19 65.82
C PRO A 506 34.32 15.56 65.87
N GLY A 507 34.90 16.05 64.74
CA GLY A 507 36.26 16.55 64.68
C GLY A 507 36.47 17.81 65.52
N ILE A 508 35.44 18.71 65.53
CA ILE A 508 35.48 19.96 66.30
C ILE A 508 35.28 19.68 67.80
N GLU A 509 34.35 18.79 68.16
CA GLU A 509 33.93 18.55 69.51
C GLU A 509 34.89 17.64 70.31
N LEU A 510 35.56 16.68 69.60
CA LEU A 510 36.24 15.56 70.25
C LEU A 510 37.78 15.53 70.04
N HIS A 511 38.36 16.57 69.43
CA HIS A 511 39.80 16.57 69.07
C HIS A 511 40.75 16.57 70.30
N HIS A 512 40.24 16.83 71.49
CA HIS A 512 41.03 16.76 72.76
C HIS A 512 40.68 15.50 73.58
N GLU A 513 39.94 14.58 73.02
CA GLU A 513 39.77 13.26 73.65
C GLU A 513 41.07 12.46 73.53
N HIS A 514 41.40 11.68 74.58
CA HIS A 514 42.58 10.82 74.65
C HIS A 514 42.18 9.36 74.53
N MET A 515 43.01 8.54 73.93
CA MET A 515 42.75 7.13 73.76
C MET A 515 42.51 6.36 75.07
N ASP A 516 43.11 6.85 76.19
CA ASP A 516 42.99 6.28 77.56
C ASP A 516 41.82 6.82 78.39
N GLY A 517 40.93 7.67 77.80
CA GLY A 517 39.81 8.27 78.45
C GLY A 517 40.10 9.44 79.43
N ARG A 518 41.31 9.95 79.44
CA ARG A 518 41.72 11.11 80.28
C ARG A 518 41.55 12.44 79.54
N GLY A 519 41.04 12.41 78.32
CA GLY A 519 40.73 13.58 77.52
C GLY A 519 39.49 14.33 77.94
N TYR A 520 39.05 15.29 77.12
CA TYR A 520 37.83 16.07 77.33
C TYR A 520 37.15 16.33 75.96
N PRO A 521 35.85 16.61 75.92
CA PRO A 521 34.95 17.01 77.02
C PRO A 521 34.27 15.84 77.73
N TYR A 522 34.24 14.64 77.14
CA TYR A 522 33.43 13.52 77.64
C TYR A 522 34.23 12.38 78.26
N GLY A 523 35.54 12.37 78.09
CA GLY A 523 36.40 11.29 78.55
C GLY A 523 36.23 9.99 77.78
N LEU A 524 36.04 10.09 76.51
CA LEU A 524 35.84 8.96 75.59
C LEU A 524 37.10 8.10 75.45
N THR A 525 36.91 6.80 75.38
CA THR A 525 38.01 5.86 75.13
C THR A 525 38.13 5.51 73.65
N ALA A 526 39.24 4.93 73.26
CA ALA A 526 39.71 4.67 71.89
C ALA A 526 38.59 4.35 70.86
N PRO A 527 37.67 3.35 71.06
CA PRO A 527 36.69 3.01 70.07
C PRO A 527 35.61 4.09 69.84
N GLN A 528 35.42 4.98 70.80
CA GLN A 528 34.36 5.99 70.80
C GLN A 528 34.80 7.29 70.14
N ILE A 529 36.12 7.49 69.95
CA ILE A 529 36.67 8.71 69.37
C ILE A 529 36.71 8.55 67.84
N PRO A 530 35.98 9.33 67.05
CA PRO A 530 36.03 9.26 65.61
C PRO A 530 37.44 9.54 65.06
N LEU A 531 37.81 8.87 63.95
CA LEU A 531 39.13 9.00 63.32
C LEU A 531 39.48 10.46 63.03
N MET A 532 38.54 11.25 62.58
CA MET A 532 38.70 12.68 62.30
C MET A 532 39.21 13.43 63.55
N ALA A 533 38.65 13.20 64.71
CA ALA A 533 39.07 13.83 65.95
C ALA A 533 40.46 13.37 66.41
N ARG A 534 40.78 12.07 66.25
CA ARG A 534 42.11 11.51 66.54
C ARG A 534 43.20 12.16 65.69
N ILE A 535 42.90 12.36 64.37
CA ILE A 535 43.81 12.99 63.41
C ILE A 535 44.07 14.46 63.82
N ILE A 536 42.95 15.21 64.04
CA ILE A 536 43.02 16.63 64.42
C ILE A 536 43.86 16.80 65.74
N GLY A 537 43.60 15.95 66.76
CA GLY A 537 44.27 16.02 68.02
C GLY A 537 45.80 15.80 67.90
N VAL A 538 46.22 14.89 67.02
CA VAL A 538 47.66 14.69 66.72
C VAL A 538 48.26 15.91 65.99
N ALA A 539 47.55 16.42 64.96
CA ALA A 539 47.93 17.55 64.16
C ALA A 539 48.02 18.86 64.98
N ASP A 540 47.02 19.10 65.82
CA ASP A 540 46.99 20.23 66.78
C ASP A 540 48.15 20.17 67.71
N THR A 541 48.45 19.01 68.32
CA THR A 541 49.58 18.85 69.23
C THR A 541 50.89 19.05 68.52
N LEU A 542 51.08 18.56 67.29
CA LEU A 542 52.21 18.79 66.48
C LEU A 542 52.45 20.31 66.23
N ASP A 543 51.39 21.03 65.84
CA ASP A 543 51.50 22.48 65.62
C ASP A 543 51.83 23.22 66.92
N ALA A 544 51.21 22.81 68.03
CA ALA A 544 51.45 23.39 69.34
C ALA A 544 52.91 23.21 69.81
N MET A 545 53.57 22.12 69.43
CA MET A 545 54.97 21.82 69.80
C MET A 545 56.01 22.52 68.85
N THR A 546 55.61 22.63 67.59
CA THR A 546 56.54 23.11 66.54
C THR A 546 56.40 24.61 66.20
N THR A 547 55.49 25.31 66.92
CA THR A 547 55.31 26.76 66.75
C THR A 547 55.79 27.51 68.00
N ASN A 548 56.43 28.69 67.82
CA ASN A 548 56.86 29.55 68.91
C ASN A 548 55.59 30.03 69.70
N ARG A 549 55.65 29.84 71.02
CA ARG A 549 54.65 30.39 71.95
C ARG A 549 55.36 31.24 73.01
N PRO A 550 54.74 32.21 73.66
CA PRO A 550 55.41 33.13 74.55
C PRO A 550 56.21 32.48 75.68
N TYR A 551 55.86 31.24 76.02
CA TYR A 551 56.51 30.49 77.09
C TYR A 551 57.29 29.27 76.63
N GLN A 552 57.37 29.06 75.29
CA GLN A 552 57.96 27.87 74.73
C GLN A 552 58.45 28.15 73.30
N ASN A 553 59.78 28.01 73.11
CA ASN A 553 60.32 28.04 71.75
C ASN A 553 59.85 26.82 70.95
N ALA A 554 59.73 26.99 69.64
CA ALA A 554 59.39 25.88 68.72
C ALA A 554 60.42 24.75 68.90
N MET A 555 59.92 23.55 69.07
CA MET A 555 60.75 22.34 69.12
C MET A 555 61.11 21.92 67.69
N ASP A 556 62.24 21.24 67.55
CA ASP A 556 62.55 20.55 66.32
C ASP A 556 61.48 19.47 66.01
N ILE A 557 61.26 19.24 64.73
CA ILE A 557 60.19 18.30 64.28
C ILE A 557 60.47 16.87 64.75
N ASP A 558 61.75 16.47 64.76
CA ASP A 558 62.16 15.12 65.17
C ASP A 558 61.90 14.93 66.67
N TYR A 559 62.22 15.94 67.49
CA TYR A 559 61.92 15.91 68.92
C TYR A 559 60.40 15.94 69.20
N ALA A 560 59.64 16.74 68.44
CA ALA A 560 58.17 16.76 68.56
C ALA A 560 57.54 15.40 68.19
N LEU A 561 58.06 14.75 67.15
CA LEU A 561 57.64 13.43 66.72
C LEU A 561 57.97 12.37 67.79
N GLU A 562 59.19 12.32 68.32
CA GLU A 562 59.59 11.42 69.45
C GLU A 562 58.63 11.58 70.63
N ARG A 563 58.29 12.81 70.96
CA ARG A 563 57.38 13.10 72.07
C ARG A 563 55.98 12.63 71.79
N ILE A 564 55.41 12.82 70.58
CA ILE A 564 54.11 12.32 70.19
C ILE A 564 54.11 10.79 70.16
N GLN A 565 55.14 10.15 69.64
CA GLN A 565 55.31 8.69 69.64
C GLN A 565 55.30 8.13 71.10
N SER A 566 55.97 8.80 72.05
CA SER A 566 55.94 8.37 73.44
C SER A 566 54.51 8.38 74.10
N LEU A 567 53.61 9.08 73.48
CA LEU A 567 52.21 9.20 73.91
C LEU A 567 51.24 8.33 73.10
N ALA A 568 51.76 7.55 72.14
CA ALA A 568 50.92 6.62 71.33
C ALA A 568 50.37 5.52 72.23
N GLY A 569 49.07 5.17 71.96
CA GLY A 569 48.35 4.20 72.78
C GLY A 569 47.73 4.72 74.07
N SER A 570 48.24 5.88 74.61
CA SER A 570 47.69 6.53 75.77
C SER A 570 46.87 7.79 75.42
N LYS A 571 47.60 8.82 74.90
CA LYS A 571 46.94 10.05 74.49
C LYS A 571 46.48 9.97 73.01
N PHE A 572 47.31 9.43 72.13
CA PHE A 572 47.14 9.43 70.71
C PHE A 572 46.91 8.02 70.17
N ASP A 573 46.19 7.94 69.05
CA ASP A 573 46.05 6.71 68.29
C ASP A 573 47.39 6.35 67.61
N GLY A 574 47.92 5.17 67.91
CA GLY A 574 49.20 4.69 67.36
C GLY A 574 49.21 4.60 65.83
N VAL A 575 48.04 4.33 65.23
CA VAL A 575 47.90 4.28 63.75
C VAL A 575 48.01 5.68 63.16
N VAL A 576 47.43 6.69 63.79
CA VAL A 576 47.49 8.08 63.34
C VAL A 576 48.89 8.62 63.56
N VAL A 577 49.56 8.24 64.68
CA VAL A 577 51.00 8.62 64.94
C VAL A 577 51.90 7.99 63.91
N ALA A 578 51.78 6.74 63.58
CA ALA A 578 52.58 6.09 62.50
C ALA A 578 52.38 6.76 61.14
N ALA A 579 51.13 7.20 60.81
CA ALA A 579 50.85 7.96 59.61
C ALA A 579 51.52 9.35 59.61
N LEU A 580 51.58 10.03 60.77
CA LEU A 580 52.37 11.28 60.94
C LEU A 580 53.82 11.01 60.70
N GLU A 581 54.42 9.98 61.31
CA GLU A 581 55.83 9.58 61.09
C GLU A 581 56.16 9.32 59.63
N SER A 582 55.30 8.58 58.94
CA SER A 582 55.41 8.34 57.48
C SER A 582 55.40 9.65 56.68
N ALA A 583 54.47 10.58 57.01
CA ALA A 583 54.41 11.89 56.36
C ALA A 583 55.65 12.76 56.57
N VAL A 584 56.26 12.71 57.76
CA VAL A 584 57.50 13.43 58.08
C VAL A 584 58.66 12.77 57.39
N THR A 585 58.88 11.46 57.54
CA THR A 585 60.02 10.71 56.99
C THR A 585 60.07 10.74 55.47
N SER A 586 58.87 10.69 54.80
CA SER A 586 58.79 10.82 53.36
C SER A 586 59.00 12.25 52.83
N GLY A 587 59.18 13.21 53.71
CA GLY A 587 59.40 14.62 53.38
C GLY A 587 58.13 15.33 52.84
N LYS A 588 57.00 14.70 52.92
CA LYS A 588 55.65 15.28 52.53
C LYS A 588 55.23 16.36 53.51
N LEU A 589 55.51 16.13 54.81
CA LEU A 589 55.30 17.11 55.86
C LEU A 589 56.62 17.81 56.20
N ARG A 590 56.77 19.10 55.75
CA ARG A 590 57.90 19.99 56.11
C ARG A 590 57.36 21.18 56.89
N LEU A 591 58.03 21.49 57.96
CA LEU A 591 57.70 22.72 58.70
C LEU A 591 58.16 23.90 57.82
N SER A 592 57.25 24.78 57.47
CA SER A 592 57.62 26.04 56.82
C SER A 592 58.41 26.88 57.86
N ALA A 593 59.62 27.24 57.55
CA ALA A 593 60.29 28.30 58.30
C ALA A 593 59.39 29.54 58.25
N VAL A 594 58.90 29.97 59.41
CA VAL A 594 58.10 31.18 59.51
C VAL A 594 59.04 32.33 59.07
N GLU A 595 58.76 32.90 57.87
CA GLU A 595 59.29 34.20 57.53
C GLU A 595 58.75 35.18 58.55
N VAL A 596 59.64 35.58 59.45
CA VAL A 596 59.45 36.73 60.30
C VAL A 596 59.57 37.95 59.38
N GLN A 597 58.39 38.36 58.81
CA GLN A 597 58.33 39.73 58.33
C GLN A 597 58.09 40.62 59.54
N VAL A 598 59.06 41.42 59.84
CA VAL A 598 59.10 42.53 60.82
C VAL A 598 58.01 43.56 60.46
#